data_6845adc53e27c4166db6489c502c17f9
#
_entry.id   6845adc53e27c4166db6489c502c17f9
#
_cell.length_a   1.000
_cell.length_b   1.000
_cell.length_c   1.000
_cell.angle_alpha   90.00
_cell.angle_beta   90.00
_cell.angle_gamma   90.00
#
_symmetry.space_group_name_H-M   'P 1'
#
loop_
_entity.id
_entity.type
_entity.pdbx_description
1 polymer ?
#
loop_
_entity_poly.entity_id
_entity_poly.type
_entity_poly.pdbx_seq_one_letter_code
_entity_poly.pdbx_strand_id
1 'polypeptide(L)'
;MTAEPLYAFDITLHRLDPERVGLHAGSVHVDAWGAWSTLEVPRDALVVPLGIGFDDAFDRLGQLERMYAEPDGSFVWASPREGLSWQVDGNAFERNGRVLLVDLKGSCPPREFDRLMESFGWPAEQVFMQLTRPAVFLDEATFRRHALARGAAGDGKVLRPR
;
A
#
# COMPACT_ATOMS: atom_id res chain seq x y z
N MET A 1 13.79 -16.03 -19.99
CA MET A 1 13.83 -14.95 -18.98
C MET A 1 12.43 -14.71 -18.43
N THR A 2 12.27 -14.89 -17.13
CA THR A 2 11.02 -14.57 -16.47
C THR A 2 10.94 -13.06 -16.25
N ALA A 3 9.79 -12.47 -16.57
CA ALA A 3 9.56 -11.07 -16.27
C ALA A 3 9.56 -10.87 -14.75
N GLU A 4 10.10 -9.76 -14.28
CA GLU A 4 10.04 -9.39 -12.88
C GLU A 4 8.57 -9.22 -12.47
N PRO A 5 8.13 -9.84 -11.36
CA PRO A 5 6.74 -9.70 -10.93
C PRO A 5 6.45 -8.28 -10.49
N LEU A 6 5.23 -7.85 -10.73
CA LEU A 6 4.71 -6.58 -10.23
C LEU A 6 3.54 -6.86 -9.29
N TYR A 7 3.48 -6.12 -8.21
CA TYR A 7 2.23 -5.87 -7.49
C TYR A 7 1.45 -4.81 -8.24
N ALA A 8 0.14 -4.97 -8.33
CA ALA A 8 -0.76 -3.92 -8.76
C ALA A 8 -1.82 -3.73 -7.68
N PHE A 9 -2.13 -2.48 -7.33
CA PHE A 9 -2.97 -2.20 -6.18
C PHE A 9 -3.66 -0.84 -6.25
N ASP A 10 -4.77 -0.77 -5.55
CA ASP A 10 -5.51 0.46 -5.28
C ASP A 10 -6.07 0.29 -3.85
N ILE A 11 -5.35 0.80 -2.88
CA ILE A 11 -5.57 0.48 -1.47
C ILE A 11 -5.46 1.69 -0.56
N THR A 12 -6.00 1.54 0.64
CA THR A 12 -5.66 2.38 1.78
C THR A 12 -4.94 1.53 2.82
N LEU A 13 -3.77 2.00 3.24
CA LEU A 13 -2.96 1.38 4.26
C LEU A 13 -3.37 1.87 5.64
N HIS A 14 -3.63 0.93 6.55
CA HIS A 14 -3.98 1.24 7.94
C HIS A 14 -3.04 0.53 8.90
N ARG A 15 -2.85 1.13 10.08
CA ARG A 15 -2.14 0.47 11.16
C ARG A 15 -3.00 -0.61 11.79
N LEU A 16 -2.40 -1.78 12.00
CA LEU A 16 -2.98 -2.81 12.85
C LEU A 16 -2.53 -2.55 14.29
N ASP A 17 -3.47 -2.16 15.15
CA ASP A 17 -3.17 -1.86 16.54
C ASP A 17 -2.74 -3.14 17.28
N PRO A 18 -1.49 -3.22 17.80
CA PRO A 18 -1.04 -4.43 18.47
C PRO A 18 -1.76 -4.72 19.80
N GLU A 19 -2.41 -3.73 20.39
CA GLU A 19 -3.20 -3.90 21.62
C GLU A 19 -4.60 -4.43 21.35
N ARG A 20 -5.04 -4.36 20.09
CA ARG A 20 -6.34 -4.89 19.70
C ARG A 20 -6.24 -6.38 19.49
N VAL A 21 -7.06 -7.15 20.18
CA VAL A 21 -7.14 -8.60 19.97
C VAL A 21 -7.74 -8.84 18.60
N GLY A 22 -6.91 -9.25 17.66
CA GLY A 22 -7.17 -9.64 16.29
C GLY A 22 -8.46 -9.16 15.63
N LEU A 23 -8.36 -8.78 14.38
CA LEU A 23 -9.55 -8.52 13.57
C LEU A 23 -10.19 -9.84 13.21
N HIS A 24 -11.52 -9.89 13.26
CA HIS A 24 -12.27 -11.11 12.93
C HIS A 24 -12.29 -11.35 11.42
N ALA A 25 -12.37 -12.63 11.04
CA ALA A 25 -12.57 -13.02 9.66
C ALA A 25 -13.94 -12.53 9.18
N GLY A 26 -13.97 -11.92 8.00
CA GLY A 26 -15.18 -11.50 7.33
C GLY A 26 -15.61 -12.49 6.26
N SER A 27 -16.48 -12.04 5.35
CA SER A 27 -16.91 -12.81 4.20
C SER A 27 -15.77 -12.93 3.17
N VAL A 28 -15.94 -13.85 2.22
CA VAL A 28 -15.01 -13.99 1.09
C VAL A 28 -15.38 -12.96 0.03
N HIS A 29 -14.40 -12.22 -0.45
CA HIS A 29 -14.55 -11.32 -1.59
C HIS A 29 -14.06 -12.02 -2.86
N VAL A 30 -14.86 -12.02 -3.91
CA VAL A 30 -14.54 -12.60 -5.21
C VAL A 30 -14.44 -11.48 -6.23
N ASP A 31 -13.33 -11.46 -6.98
CA ASP A 31 -13.11 -10.50 -8.04
C ASP A 31 -12.49 -11.18 -9.28
N ALA A 32 -12.04 -10.39 -10.23
CA ALA A 32 -11.43 -10.90 -11.46
C ALA A 32 -10.14 -11.70 -11.23
N TRP A 33 -9.51 -11.56 -10.05
CA TRP A 33 -8.22 -12.16 -9.76
C TRP A 33 -8.29 -13.35 -8.80
N GLY A 34 -9.43 -13.60 -8.20
CA GLY A 34 -9.62 -14.75 -7.33
C GLY A 34 -10.64 -14.54 -6.20
N ALA A 35 -10.56 -15.40 -5.20
CA ALA A 35 -11.35 -15.35 -3.98
C ALA A 35 -10.45 -15.05 -2.80
N TRP A 36 -10.84 -14.10 -1.97
CA TRP A 36 -9.99 -13.53 -0.93
C TRP A 36 -10.70 -13.49 0.40
N SER A 37 -10.05 -14.02 1.43
CA SER A 37 -10.57 -13.91 2.79
C SER A 37 -10.44 -12.46 3.25
N THR A 38 -11.53 -11.90 3.78
CA THR A 38 -11.56 -10.52 4.25
C THR A 38 -11.53 -10.46 5.77
N LEU A 39 -11.31 -9.26 6.29
CA LEU A 39 -11.39 -8.94 7.71
C LEU A 39 -12.64 -8.09 7.98
N GLU A 40 -13.27 -8.32 9.12
CA GLU A 40 -14.25 -7.37 9.67
C GLU A 40 -13.50 -6.33 10.47
N VAL A 41 -13.63 -5.07 10.08
CA VAL A 41 -12.89 -3.96 10.70
C VAL A 41 -13.88 -2.96 11.27
N PRO A 42 -13.91 -2.78 12.61
CA PRO A 42 -14.75 -1.74 13.20
C PRO A 42 -14.16 -0.35 12.91
N ARG A 43 -15.03 0.66 12.94
CA ARG A 43 -14.63 2.04 12.59
C ARG A 43 -13.49 2.58 13.44
N ASP A 44 -13.44 2.25 14.71
CA ASP A 44 -12.39 2.73 15.62
C ASP A 44 -11.01 2.14 15.29
N ALA A 45 -10.95 1.02 14.57
CA ALA A 45 -9.69 0.47 14.06
C ALA A 45 -9.13 1.26 12.89
N LEU A 46 -9.93 2.10 12.24
CA LEU A 46 -9.52 2.91 11.08
C LEU A 46 -8.91 4.26 11.47
N VAL A 47 -8.96 4.62 12.73
CA VAL A 47 -8.48 5.93 13.20
C VAL A 47 -7.25 5.81 14.12
N VAL A 48 -6.57 4.67 14.07
CA VAL A 48 -5.34 4.41 14.82
C VAL A 48 -4.15 4.84 13.94
N PRO A 49 -3.45 5.93 14.30
CA PRO A 49 -2.33 6.39 13.47
C PRO A 49 -1.13 5.45 13.55
N LEU A 50 -0.33 5.44 12.51
CA LEU A 50 0.97 4.78 12.50
C LEU A 50 1.86 5.39 13.59
N GLY A 51 2.79 4.59 14.12
CA GLY A 51 3.72 5.05 15.14
C GLY A 51 4.76 6.05 14.64
N ILE A 52 4.81 6.26 13.31
CA ILE A 52 5.76 7.18 12.71
C ILE A 52 5.17 8.58 12.55
N GLY A 53 5.99 9.61 12.80
CA GLY A 53 5.63 10.98 12.51
C GLY A 53 5.54 11.23 11.01
N PHE A 54 4.67 12.17 10.63
CA PHE A 54 4.48 12.55 9.23
C PHE A 54 5.79 13.06 8.60
N ASP A 55 6.50 13.95 9.30
CA ASP A 55 7.75 14.49 8.80
C ASP A 55 8.83 13.42 8.65
N ASP A 56 8.93 12.50 9.61
CA ASP A 56 9.89 11.40 9.55
C ASP A 56 9.60 10.47 8.37
N ALA A 57 8.32 10.17 8.12
CA ALA A 57 7.92 9.35 6.97
C ALA A 57 8.33 10.02 5.66
N PHE A 58 8.09 11.32 5.54
CA PHE A 58 8.43 12.07 4.33
C PHE A 58 9.92 12.24 4.13
N ASP A 59 10.69 12.35 5.22
CA ASP A 59 12.16 12.32 5.14
C ASP A 59 12.64 10.97 4.58
N ARG A 60 12.05 9.87 5.02
CA ARG A 60 12.37 8.54 4.50
C ARG A 60 11.96 8.37 3.04
N LEU A 61 10.75 8.83 2.68
CA LEU A 61 10.31 8.80 1.28
C LEU A 61 11.28 9.54 0.37
N GLY A 62 11.79 10.68 0.82
CA GLY A 62 12.75 11.48 0.07
C GLY A 62 14.09 10.78 -0.21
N GLN A 63 14.41 9.70 0.50
CA GLN A 63 15.58 8.88 0.23
C GLN A 63 15.40 7.94 -0.97
N LEU A 64 14.17 7.72 -1.42
CA LEU A 64 13.88 6.82 -2.52
C LEU A 64 14.17 7.51 -3.85
N GLU A 65 14.86 6.80 -4.76
CA GLU A 65 15.17 7.33 -6.08
C GLU A 65 13.89 7.59 -6.87
N ARG A 66 13.81 8.77 -7.49
CA ARG A 66 12.66 9.23 -8.28
C ARG A 66 11.35 9.30 -7.49
N MET A 67 11.46 9.59 -6.23
CA MET A 67 10.32 9.92 -5.37
C MET A 67 10.09 11.45 -5.40
N TYR A 68 8.86 11.84 -5.71
CA TYR A 68 8.43 13.24 -5.75
C TYR A 68 7.33 13.42 -4.71
N ALA A 69 7.68 13.93 -3.55
CA ALA A 69 6.77 14.10 -2.43
C ALA A 69 6.50 15.58 -2.18
N GLU A 70 5.24 15.91 -1.88
CA GLU A 70 4.78 17.26 -1.61
C GLU A 70 4.40 17.42 -0.13
N PRO A 71 4.49 18.65 0.41
CA PRO A 71 4.18 18.89 1.82
C PRO A 71 2.73 18.56 2.22
N ASP A 72 1.81 18.50 1.26
CA ASP A 72 0.40 18.16 1.53
C ASP A 72 0.16 16.67 1.76
N GLY A 73 1.20 15.84 1.63
CA GLY A 73 1.11 14.40 1.82
C GLY A 73 1.01 13.59 0.53
N SER A 74 0.83 14.25 -0.61
CA SER A 74 0.81 13.55 -1.91
C SER A 74 2.22 13.22 -2.37
N PHE A 75 2.36 12.11 -3.08
CA PHE A 75 3.64 11.73 -3.67
C PHE A 75 3.44 10.87 -4.91
N VAL A 76 4.44 10.89 -5.77
CA VAL A 76 4.53 10.03 -6.95
C VAL A 76 5.90 9.38 -6.94
N TRP A 77 5.93 8.07 -7.01
CA TRP A 77 7.18 7.31 -7.07
C TRP A 77 7.28 6.59 -8.40
N ALA A 78 8.26 7.01 -9.19
CA ALA A 78 8.45 6.50 -10.54
C ALA A 78 9.59 5.49 -10.59
N SER A 79 9.45 4.49 -11.45
CA SER A 79 10.49 3.49 -11.69
C SER A 79 11.77 4.14 -12.26
N PRO A 80 12.95 3.51 -12.09
CA PRO A 80 14.15 3.94 -12.79
C PRO A 80 13.90 4.05 -14.30
N ARG A 81 14.66 4.93 -14.94
CA ARG A 81 14.48 5.17 -16.38
C ARG A 81 14.75 3.94 -17.22
N GLU A 82 15.64 3.07 -16.74
CA GLU A 82 15.94 1.81 -17.39
C GLU A 82 15.24 0.66 -16.66
N GLY A 83 14.82 -0.35 -17.41
CA GLY A 83 14.14 -1.52 -16.88
C GLY A 83 12.63 -1.43 -16.97
N LEU A 84 11.96 -2.18 -16.10
CA LEU A 84 10.52 -2.29 -16.05
C LEU A 84 9.89 -0.96 -15.60
N SER A 85 8.90 -0.51 -16.35
CA SER A 85 8.18 0.73 -16.04
C SER A 85 7.07 0.47 -15.02
N TRP A 86 7.08 1.23 -13.93
CA TRP A 86 6.04 1.19 -12.90
C TRP A 86 5.94 2.55 -12.22
N GLN A 87 4.81 2.79 -11.56
CA GLN A 87 4.58 4.02 -10.83
C GLN A 87 3.61 3.78 -9.67
N VAL A 88 3.88 4.43 -8.57
CA VAL A 88 2.97 4.44 -7.41
C VAL A 88 2.59 5.89 -7.12
N ASP A 89 1.29 6.15 -7.09
CA ASP A 89 0.73 7.41 -6.62
C ASP A 89 0.26 7.20 -5.18
N GLY A 90 0.62 8.11 -4.30
CA GLY A 90 0.27 8.00 -2.90
C GLY A 90 -0.21 9.31 -2.30
N ASN A 91 -0.91 9.19 -1.19
CA ASN A 91 -1.31 10.32 -0.37
C ASN A 91 -1.36 9.89 1.09
N ALA A 92 -0.49 10.46 1.90
CA ALA A 92 -0.47 10.23 3.34
C ALA A 92 -1.27 11.31 4.04
N PHE A 93 -2.14 10.89 4.96
CA PHE A 93 -2.98 11.78 5.74
C PHE A 93 -2.40 11.93 7.14
N GLU A 94 -2.28 13.16 7.59
CA GLU A 94 -1.73 13.49 8.90
C GLU A 94 -2.82 13.65 9.95
N ARG A 95 -2.55 13.15 11.15
CA ARG A 95 -3.34 13.43 12.34
C ARG A 95 -2.43 13.64 13.53
N ASN A 96 -2.46 14.83 14.11
CA ASN A 96 -1.63 15.19 15.27
C ASN A 96 -0.14 14.90 15.06
N GLY A 97 0.38 15.22 13.87
CA GLY A 97 1.78 15.04 13.53
C GLY A 97 2.18 13.62 13.11
N ARG A 98 1.26 12.68 13.15
CA ARG A 98 1.49 11.29 12.75
C ARG A 98 0.78 10.97 11.44
N VAL A 99 1.25 9.92 10.76
CA VAL A 99 0.55 9.40 9.59
C VAL A 99 -0.64 8.59 10.05
N LEU A 100 -1.84 9.03 9.68
CA LEU A 100 -3.07 8.33 10.04
C LEU A 100 -3.31 7.12 9.13
N LEU A 101 -3.23 7.34 7.84
CA LEU A 101 -3.42 6.32 6.82
C LEU A 101 -2.73 6.77 5.53
N VAL A 102 -2.56 5.85 4.58
CA VAL A 102 -1.91 6.15 3.30
C VAL A 102 -2.71 5.53 2.16
N ASP A 103 -3.19 6.37 1.24
CA ASP A 103 -3.74 5.88 -0.02
C ASP A 103 -2.60 5.58 -0.98
N LEU A 104 -2.66 4.41 -1.62
CA LEU A 104 -1.65 3.94 -2.57
C LEU A 104 -2.33 3.35 -3.79
N LYS A 105 -1.93 3.81 -4.97
CA LYS A 105 -2.47 3.30 -6.23
C LYS A 105 -1.36 3.18 -7.27
N GLY A 106 -1.32 2.06 -7.94
CA GLY A 106 -0.37 1.84 -9.02
C GLY A 106 0.23 0.46 -9.00
N SER A 107 1.51 0.39 -9.32
CA SER A 107 2.23 -0.88 -9.39
C SER A 107 3.71 -0.67 -9.08
N CYS A 108 4.33 -1.69 -8.50
CA CYS A 108 5.78 -1.76 -8.32
C CYS A 108 6.19 -3.20 -8.01
N PRO A 109 7.47 -3.54 -8.16
CA PRO A 109 7.95 -4.85 -7.73
C PRO A 109 7.75 -5.06 -6.22
N PRO A 110 7.59 -6.32 -5.75
CA PRO A 110 7.43 -6.61 -4.32
C PRO A 110 8.50 -6.00 -3.43
N ARG A 111 9.75 -6.05 -3.85
CA ARG A 111 10.87 -5.48 -3.07
C ARG A 111 10.76 -3.96 -2.94
N GLU A 112 10.32 -3.29 -4.00
CA GLU A 112 10.11 -1.85 -3.96
C GLU A 112 8.91 -1.51 -3.08
N PHE A 113 7.87 -2.32 -3.09
CA PHE A 113 6.75 -2.16 -2.17
C PHE A 113 7.22 -2.27 -0.71
N ASP A 114 8.09 -3.21 -0.38
CA ASP A 114 8.67 -3.33 0.96
C ASP A 114 9.41 -2.04 1.37
N ARG A 115 10.20 -1.47 0.47
CA ARG A 115 10.90 -0.21 0.73
C ARG A 115 9.95 0.95 1.00
N LEU A 116 8.86 1.00 0.25
CA LEU A 116 7.81 1.99 0.47
C LEU A 116 7.19 1.83 1.87
N MET A 117 6.87 0.59 2.24
CA MET A 117 6.30 0.27 3.55
C MET A 117 7.25 0.61 4.69
N GLU A 118 8.55 0.38 4.50
CA GLU A 118 9.57 0.74 5.50
C GLU A 118 9.59 2.24 5.77
N SER A 119 9.30 3.06 4.76
CA SER A 119 9.18 4.50 4.94
C SER A 119 8.07 4.89 5.91
N PHE A 120 7.07 4.03 6.07
CA PHE A 120 5.95 4.22 6.99
C PHE A 120 6.06 3.40 8.28
N GLY A 121 7.25 2.83 8.55
CA GLY A 121 7.53 2.17 9.82
C GLY A 121 7.39 0.65 9.83
N TRP A 122 6.95 0.04 8.72
CA TRP A 122 6.91 -1.41 8.59
C TRP A 122 8.34 -1.98 8.58
N PRO A 123 8.64 -3.17 9.10
CA PRO A 123 7.71 -4.15 9.70
C PRO A 123 7.47 -3.96 11.21
N ALA A 124 8.10 -2.97 11.86
CA ALA A 124 7.84 -2.71 13.27
C ALA A 124 6.37 -2.34 13.50
N GLU A 125 5.82 -1.53 12.59
CA GLU A 125 4.39 -1.26 12.54
C GLU A 125 3.71 -2.32 11.68
N GLN A 126 2.74 -3.04 12.26
CA GLN A 126 1.92 -3.97 11.52
C GLN A 126 0.76 -3.24 10.85
N VAL A 127 0.35 -3.72 9.70
CA VAL A 127 -0.62 -3.03 8.84
C VAL A 127 -1.67 -3.98 8.31
N PHE A 128 -2.80 -3.43 7.92
CA PHE A 128 -3.79 -4.08 7.07
C PHE A 128 -4.20 -3.12 5.96
N MET A 129 -4.82 -3.63 4.93
CA MET A 129 -5.14 -2.85 3.75
C MET A 129 -6.63 -2.91 3.43
N GLN A 130 -7.17 -1.79 2.99
CA GLN A 130 -8.49 -1.74 2.39
C GLN A 130 -8.34 -1.70 0.88
N LEU A 131 -9.00 -2.61 0.17
CA LEU A 131 -9.18 -2.47 -1.28
C LEU A 131 -10.19 -1.35 -1.50
N THR A 132 -9.77 -0.29 -2.18
CA THR A 132 -10.51 0.97 -2.19
C THR A 132 -11.91 0.83 -2.80
N ARG A 133 -12.02 0.25 -3.99
CA ARG A 133 -13.30 0.19 -4.71
C ARG A 133 -14.32 -0.73 -4.07
N PRO A 134 -13.99 -2.01 -3.76
CA PRO A 134 -14.97 -2.88 -3.12
C PRO A 134 -15.14 -2.57 -1.64
N ALA A 135 -14.28 -1.75 -1.05
CA ALA A 135 -14.29 -1.37 0.36
C ALA A 135 -14.20 -2.56 1.31
N VAL A 136 -13.41 -3.57 0.95
CA VAL A 136 -13.13 -4.74 1.79
C VAL A 136 -11.72 -4.67 2.35
N PHE A 137 -11.52 -5.28 3.52
CA PHE A 137 -10.24 -5.24 4.24
C PHE A 137 -9.53 -6.58 4.14
N LEU A 138 -8.23 -6.52 3.91
CA LEU A 138 -7.35 -7.68 3.82
C LEU A 138 -6.20 -7.55 4.81
N ASP A 139 -5.78 -8.68 5.40
CA ASP A 139 -4.49 -8.67 6.10
C ASP A 139 -3.35 -8.52 5.11
N GLU A 140 -2.15 -8.26 5.62
CA GLU A 140 -0.97 -8.03 4.77
C GLU A 140 -0.68 -9.21 3.85
N ALA A 141 -0.72 -10.44 4.36
CA ALA A 141 -0.41 -11.63 3.57
C ALA A 141 -1.41 -11.83 2.43
N THR A 142 -2.69 -11.68 2.70
CA THR A 142 -3.75 -11.78 1.69
C THR A 142 -3.64 -10.65 0.66
N PHE A 143 -3.37 -9.43 1.12
CA PHE A 143 -3.13 -8.31 0.21
C PHE A 143 -1.98 -8.61 -0.76
N ARG A 144 -0.86 -9.13 -0.27
CA ARG A 144 0.28 -9.41 -1.14
C ARG A 144 -0.04 -10.44 -2.22
N ARG A 145 -0.84 -11.45 -1.89
CA ARG A 145 -1.32 -12.42 -2.89
C ARG A 145 -2.26 -11.77 -3.90
N HIS A 146 -3.13 -10.91 -3.44
CA HIS A 146 -4.06 -10.15 -4.31
C HIS A 146 -3.28 -9.26 -5.28
N ALA A 147 -2.34 -8.48 -4.76
CA ALA A 147 -1.53 -7.57 -5.56
C ALA A 147 -0.70 -8.31 -6.61
N LEU A 148 -0.17 -9.47 -6.25
CA LEU A 148 0.61 -10.30 -7.18
C LEU A 148 -0.27 -10.88 -8.28
N ALA A 149 -1.45 -11.38 -7.94
CA ALA A 149 -2.39 -11.93 -8.92
C ALA A 149 -2.88 -10.84 -9.89
N ARG A 150 -3.17 -9.67 -9.38
CA ARG A 150 -3.59 -8.51 -10.18
C ARG A 150 -2.48 -8.06 -11.12
N GLY A 151 -1.24 -7.97 -10.62
CA GLY A 151 -0.08 -7.62 -11.42
C GLY A 151 0.22 -8.65 -12.52
N ALA A 152 0.09 -9.95 -12.21
CA ALA A 152 0.29 -11.03 -13.16
C ALA A 152 -0.74 -11.02 -14.30
N ALA A 153 -1.95 -10.52 -14.03
CA ALA A 153 -2.98 -10.35 -15.06
C ALA A 153 -2.72 -9.16 -15.99
N GLY A 154 -1.63 -8.42 -15.78
CA GLY A 154 -1.27 -7.26 -16.58
C GLY A 154 -1.90 -5.95 -16.14
N ASP A 155 -2.69 -5.98 -15.06
CA ASP A 155 -3.23 -4.77 -14.48
C ASP A 155 -2.11 -3.99 -13.79
N GLY A 156 -2.16 -2.68 -13.82
CA GLY A 156 -1.13 -1.84 -13.23
C GLY A 156 0.07 -1.57 -14.12
N LYS A 157 0.09 -2.04 -15.36
CA LYS A 157 1.11 -1.62 -16.32
C LYS A 157 0.94 -0.13 -16.61
N VAL A 158 2.01 0.62 -16.40
CA VAL A 158 2.00 2.04 -16.67
C VAL A 158 1.94 2.26 -18.17
N LEU A 159 0.90 2.99 -18.62
CA LEU A 159 0.84 3.43 -19.99
C LEU A 159 1.92 4.50 -20.20
N ARG A 160 2.89 4.19 -21.04
CA ARG A 160 3.93 5.17 -21.35
C ARG A 160 3.32 6.29 -22.19
N PRO A 161 3.57 7.57 -21.85
CA PRO A 161 3.17 8.66 -22.73
C PRO A 161 3.84 8.46 -24.08
N ARG A 162 3.04 8.56 -25.10
CA ARG A 162 3.53 8.47 -26.48
C ARG A 162 4.17 9.78 -26.90
#